data_f848dc7d317213f30c65b45a8cb404ea
#
_entry.id   f848dc7d317213f30c65b45a8cb404ea
#
_cell.length_a   1.000
_cell.length_b   1.000
_cell.length_c   1.000
_cell.angle_alpha   90.00
_cell.angle_beta   90.00
_cell.angle_gamma   90.00
#
_symmetry.space_group_name_H-M   'P 1'
#
loop_
_entity.id
_entity.type
_entity.pdbx_description
1 polymer ?
#
loop_
_entity_poly.entity_id
_entity_poly.type
_entity_poly.pdbx_seq_one_letter_code
_entity_poly.pdbx_strand_id
1 'polypeptide(L)'
;MTPLILFTGFLGSGKTTFLRGLLPHLTAAGLEPHVILNDYQNARVDASSLRQVVKKVVPISGNCVCCGSRDEMFDALAAAQLTLKSVMLVEANGTVDAIQLIELISSDLRAEAYTLPWQLAVVDVKRWQRRHLHNELEARQLKTATHLYLSHVNDQDAARKDQVMSSVSKQNPNASWVSPKSFASKVTQLAATALNIAPRVLRSIENNTHLHHHDDHNASHHFASMELPLPDGLEHDRLEVFLRALPSEVIRAKGLVRLAGHQHEFTVFDYLGADQGVQFRTYKGDPDVASLFIAIGPRLPQKEIQASFSRIANTPLSIT
;
A
#
# COMPACT_ATOMS: atom_id res chain seq x y z
N MET A 1 -7.31 -13.01 6.75
CA MET A 1 -6.44 -11.81 6.99
C MET A 1 -7.23 -10.70 7.64
N THR A 2 -6.57 -9.76 8.33
CA THR A 2 -7.21 -8.56 8.90
C THR A 2 -7.17 -7.42 7.90
N PRO A 3 -8.29 -6.72 7.62
CA PRO A 3 -8.30 -5.54 6.78
C PRO A 3 -7.35 -4.46 7.29
N LEU A 4 -6.54 -3.90 6.38
CA LEU A 4 -5.65 -2.77 6.65
C LEU A 4 -6.11 -1.56 5.83
N ILE A 5 -6.39 -0.46 6.51
CA ILE A 5 -6.82 0.80 5.92
C ILE A 5 -5.78 1.87 6.22
N LEU A 6 -5.25 2.48 5.18
CA LEU A 6 -4.27 3.57 5.25
C LEU A 6 -4.95 4.91 4.96
N PHE A 7 -4.87 5.84 5.88
CA PHE A 7 -5.35 7.22 5.69
C PHE A 7 -4.19 8.12 5.30
N THR A 8 -4.29 8.71 4.12
CA THR A 8 -3.31 9.67 3.59
C THR A 8 -3.97 11.02 3.31
N GLY A 9 -3.16 12.00 3.01
CA GLY A 9 -3.58 13.37 2.76
C GLY A 9 -2.64 14.35 3.44
N PHE A 10 -2.49 15.53 2.88
CA PHE A 10 -1.53 16.52 3.37
C PHE A 10 -1.83 16.97 4.80
N LEU A 11 -0.85 17.63 5.43
CA LEU A 11 -1.01 18.20 6.77
C LEU A 11 -2.24 19.10 6.87
N GLY A 12 -3.09 18.86 7.87
CA GLY A 12 -4.33 19.61 8.08
C GLY A 12 -5.44 19.31 7.09
N SER A 13 -5.34 18.25 6.27
CA SER A 13 -6.42 17.85 5.35
C SER A 13 -7.66 17.27 6.03
N GLY A 14 -7.59 16.95 7.33
CA GLY A 14 -8.74 16.41 8.07
C GLY A 14 -8.78 14.88 8.19
N LYS A 15 -7.63 14.19 8.06
CA LYS A 15 -7.53 12.72 8.22
C LYS A 15 -8.11 12.24 9.55
N THR A 16 -7.64 12.80 10.67
CA THR A 16 -8.13 12.44 12.02
C THR A 16 -9.61 12.77 12.21
N THR A 17 -10.10 13.83 11.57
CA THR A 17 -11.52 14.19 11.58
C THR A 17 -12.36 13.14 10.86
N PHE A 18 -11.91 12.68 9.67
CA PHE A 18 -12.57 11.59 8.96
C PHE A 18 -12.57 10.30 9.81
N LEU A 19 -11.39 9.95 10.35
CA LEU A 19 -11.22 8.76 11.20
C LEU A 19 -12.17 8.79 12.38
N ARG A 20 -12.29 9.93 13.09
CA ARG A 20 -13.23 10.11 14.19
C ARG A 20 -14.68 9.91 13.77
N GLY A 21 -15.06 10.37 12.57
CA GLY A 21 -16.39 10.13 12.01
C GLY A 21 -16.64 8.70 11.57
N LEU A 22 -15.58 7.96 11.18
CA LEU A 22 -15.66 6.58 10.72
C LEU A 22 -15.85 5.57 11.86
N LEU A 23 -15.13 5.76 12.97
CA LEU A 23 -15.05 4.78 14.07
C LEU A 23 -16.40 4.36 14.63
N PRO A 24 -17.38 5.27 14.93
CA PRO A 24 -18.68 4.86 15.41
C PRO A 24 -19.44 3.94 14.46
N HIS A 25 -19.29 4.15 13.14
CA HIS A 25 -19.93 3.31 12.12
C HIS A 25 -19.33 1.91 12.06
N LEU A 26 -18.00 1.78 12.20
CA LEU A 26 -17.34 0.47 12.26
C LEU A 26 -17.74 -0.31 13.51
N THR A 27 -17.74 0.35 14.66
CA THR A 27 -18.15 -0.25 15.94
C THR A 27 -19.62 -0.68 15.90
N ALA A 28 -20.52 0.15 15.35
CA ALA A 28 -21.93 -0.19 15.17
C ALA A 28 -22.13 -1.38 14.21
N ALA A 29 -21.23 -1.59 13.26
CA ALA A 29 -21.22 -2.76 12.38
C ALA A 29 -20.62 -4.02 13.06
N GLY A 30 -20.23 -3.95 14.34
CA GLY A 30 -19.67 -5.07 15.11
C GLY A 30 -18.19 -5.33 14.85
N LEU A 31 -17.48 -4.41 14.19
CA LEU A 31 -16.04 -4.49 13.99
C LEU A 31 -15.28 -3.93 15.21
N GLU A 32 -14.04 -4.37 15.35
CA GLU A 32 -13.11 -3.96 16.40
C GLU A 32 -11.96 -3.14 15.77
N PRO A 33 -12.09 -1.81 15.64
CA PRO A 33 -11.05 -0.99 15.05
C PRO A 33 -9.83 -0.88 15.98
N HIS A 34 -8.65 -1.11 15.40
CA HIS A 34 -7.34 -0.80 15.98
C HIS A 34 -6.79 0.40 15.23
N VAL A 35 -6.30 1.39 15.93
CA VAL A 35 -5.84 2.64 15.32
C VAL A 35 -4.36 2.86 15.62
N ILE A 36 -3.57 3.09 14.58
CA ILE A 36 -2.19 3.58 14.67
C ILE A 36 -2.21 5.02 14.14
N LEU A 37 -1.77 5.95 14.98
CA LEU A 37 -1.65 7.36 14.60
C LEU A 37 -0.18 7.70 14.42
N ASN A 38 0.19 8.04 13.21
CA ASN A 38 1.51 8.54 12.86
C ASN A 38 1.41 10.02 12.46
N ASP A 39 1.21 10.89 13.46
CA ASP A 39 1.23 12.34 13.25
C ASP A 39 2.33 13.00 14.08
N TYR A 40 3.11 13.85 13.44
CA TYR A 40 4.37 14.42 13.91
C TYR A 40 4.30 15.16 15.24
N GLN A 41 3.23 15.88 15.53
CA GLN A 41 3.13 16.75 16.71
C GLN A 41 1.92 16.48 17.60
N ASN A 42 0.88 15.85 17.07
CA ASN A 42 -0.41 15.76 17.76
C ASN A 42 -0.88 14.32 18.05
N ALA A 43 -0.09 13.29 17.65
CA ALA A 43 -0.49 11.89 17.80
C ALA A 43 -0.97 11.55 19.24
N ARG A 44 -0.33 12.12 20.28
CA ARG A 44 -0.73 11.89 21.67
C ARG A 44 -2.04 12.58 22.05
N VAL A 45 -2.26 13.81 21.55
CA VAL A 45 -3.48 14.58 21.79
C VAL A 45 -4.65 13.96 21.04
N ASP A 46 -4.44 13.61 19.77
CA ASP A 46 -5.45 12.94 18.96
C ASP A 46 -5.77 11.54 19.49
N ALA A 47 -4.75 10.78 19.95
CA ALA A 47 -4.97 9.50 20.60
C ALA A 47 -5.86 9.60 21.84
N SER A 48 -5.67 10.62 22.69
CA SER A 48 -6.49 10.81 23.89
C SER A 48 -7.96 11.04 23.52
N SER A 49 -8.21 11.80 22.45
CA SER A 49 -9.57 12.07 21.95
C SER A 49 -10.21 10.83 21.30
N LEU A 50 -9.44 10.01 20.60
CA LEU A 50 -9.92 8.79 19.95
C LEU A 50 -10.15 7.64 20.95
N ARG A 51 -9.38 7.57 22.04
CA ARG A 51 -9.58 6.58 23.13
C ARG A 51 -10.95 6.67 23.82
N GLN A 52 -11.64 7.78 23.67
CA GLN A 52 -13.05 7.90 24.12
C GLN A 52 -13.99 7.06 23.25
N VAL A 53 -13.61 6.77 22.02
CA VAL A 53 -14.43 6.04 21.04
C VAL A 53 -13.90 4.61 20.81
N VAL A 54 -12.59 4.42 20.87
CA VAL A 54 -11.92 3.14 20.61
C VAL A 54 -10.81 2.88 21.62
N LYS A 55 -10.80 1.67 22.20
CA LYS A 55 -9.85 1.30 23.26
C LYS A 55 -8.41 1.07 22.79
N LYS A 56 -8.23 0.70 21.52
CA LYS A 56 -6.92 0.28 20.96
C LYS A 56 -6.37 1.37 20.03
N VAL A 57 -5.75 2.40 20.61
CA VAL A 57 -5.09 3.50 19.89
C VAL A 57 -3.62 3.55 20.27
N VAL A 58 -2.74 3.41 19.30
CA VAL A 58 -1.27 3.48 19.46
C VAL A 58 -0.76 4.75 18.77
N PRO A 59 -0.32 5.76 19.52
CA PRO A 59 0.36 6.91 18.94
C PRO A 59 1.82 6.55 18.64
N ILE A 60 2.29 6.91 17.47
CA ILE A 60 3.69 6.79 17.07
C ILE A 60 4.31 8.18 17.02
N SER A 61 5.45 8.33 17.70
CA SER A 61 6.14 9.62 17.88
C SER A 61 7.42 9.64 17.05
N GLY A 62 7.36 9.83 15.74
CA GLY A 62 8.56 9.87 14.92
C GLY A 62 8.50 10.86 13.77
N ASN A 63 9.66 11.48 13.50
CA ASN A 63 9.79 12.62 12.59
C ASN A 63 9.66 12.26 11.11
N CYS A 64 9.78 11.00 10.73
CA CYS A 64 9.68 10.56 9.34
C CYS A 64 9.57 9.03 9.28
N VAL A 65 8.73 8.52 8.38
CA VAL A 65 8.68 7.08 8.06
C VAL A 65 10.06 6.56 7.57
N CYS A 66 11.00 7.46 7.29
CA CYS A 66 12.31 7.11 6.75
C CYS A 66 13.31 6.57 7.79
N CYS A 67 13.22 6.91 9.10
CA CYS A 67 14.35 6.70 10.01
C CYS A 67 14.07 6.08 11.39
N GLY A 68 12.90 6.16 11.97
CA GLY A 68 12.65 5.62 13.32
C GLY A 68 11.19 5.23 13.56
N SER A 69 10.27 6.04 13.10
CA SER A 69 8.83 5.78 13.22
C SER A 69 8.32 4.63 12.33
N ARG A 70 9.14 4.20 11.37
CA ARG A 70 8.85 3.04 10.52
C ARG A 70 8.80 1.76 11.34
N ASP A 71 9.86 1.49 12.10
CA ASP A 71 9.94 0.27 12.90
C ASP A 71 8.89 0.27 14.00
N GLU A 72 8.64 1.42 14.65
CA GLU A 72 7.54 1.57 15.61
C GLU A 72 6.17 1.22 15.01
N MET A 73 5.91 1.61 13.76
CA MET A 73 4.66 1.28 13.07
C MET A 73 4.55 -0.23 12.82
N PHE A 74 5.60 -0.86 12.31
CA PHE A 74 5.61 -2.29 12.05
C PHE A 74 5.57 -3.13 13.33
N ASP A 75 6.24 -2.67 14.38
CA ASP A 75 6.17 -3.30 15.69
C ASP A 75 4.76 -3.19 16.29
N ALA A 76 4.10 -2.05 16.11
CA ALA A 76 2.70 -1.88 16.51
C ALA A 76 1.75 -2.77 15.70
N LEU A 77 2.00 -2.97 14.39
CA LEU A 77 1.25 -3.93 13.56
C LEU A 77 1.45 -5.35 14.06
N ALA A 78 2.69 -5.77 14.32
CA ALA A 78 3.02 -7.12 14.78
C ALA A 78 2.49 -7.39 16.20
N ALA A 79 2.52 -6.40 17.08
CA ALA A 79 2.06 -6.54 18.47
C ALA A 79 0.51 -6.49 18.62
N ALA A 80 -0.23 -6.19 17.55
CA ALA A 80 -1.67 -6.05 17.64
C ALA A 80 -2.34 -7.39 17.91
N GLN A 81 -3.15 -7.45 18.99
CA GLN A 81 -3.97 -8.62 19.31
C GLN A 81 -5.22 -8.62 18.42
N LEU A 82 -5.14 -9.35 17.32
CA LEU A 82 -6.19 -9.41 16.29
C LEU A 82 -7.23 -10.48 16.62
N THR A 83 -8.48 -10.15 16.32
CA THR A 83 -9.63 -11.06 16.32
C THR A 83 -10.20 -11.15 14.89
N LEU A 84 -11.16 -12.04 14.66
CA LEU A 84 -11.87 -12.14 13.38
C LEU A 84 -12.68 -10.87 13.04
N LYS A 85 -12.91 -9.99 14.02
CA LYS A 85 -13.62 -8.71 13.85
C LYS A 85 -12.69 -7.52 13.75
N SER A 86 -11.37 -7.73 13.87
CA SER A 86 -10.39 -6.64 13.86
C SER A 86 -10.28 -5.98 12.49
N VAL A 87 -10.15 -4.66 12.51
CA VAL A 87 -9.79 -3.82 11.36
C VAL A 87 -8.66 -2.90 11.80
N MET A 88 -7.57 -2.90 11.05
CA MET A 88 -6.42 -2.03 11.31
C MET A 88 -6.55 -0.73 10.52
N LEU A 89 -6.48 0.39 11.22
CA LEU A 89 -6.58 1.75 10.68
C LEU A 89 -5.27 2.47 10.96
N VAL A 90 -4.54 2.85 9.92
CA VAL A 90 -3.26 3.55 10.04
C VAL A 90 -3.41 4.96 9.48
N GLU A 91 -3.30 5.96 10.33
CA GLU A 91 -3.20 7.35 9.88
C GLU A 91 -1.73 7.66 9.58
N ALA A 92 -1.43 7.96 8.33
CA ALA A 92 -0.10 8.33 7.89
C ALA A 92 0.20 9.81 8.15
N ASN A 93 1.48 10.12 8.36
CA ASN A 93 1.94 11.50 8.41
C ASN A 93 1.57 12.26 7.12
N GLY A 94 1.16 13.52 7.25
CA GLY A 94 0.72 14.34 6.11
C GLY A 94 1.79 14.65 5.07
N THR A 95 3.06 14.40 5.36
CA THR A 95 4.18 14.58 4.42
C THR A 95 4.70 13.25 3.84
N VAL A 96 4.04 12.12 4.13
CA VAL A 96 4.49 10.82 3.66
C VAL A 96 4.25 10.66 2.15
N ASP A 97 5.18 10.00 1.48
CA ASP A 97 4.94 9.43 0.16
C ASP A 97 4.10 8.16 0.31
N ALA A 98 2.86 8.22 -0.15
CA ALA A 98 1.90 7.12 -0.01
C ALA A 98 2.35 5.85 -0.76
N ILE A 99 3.00 6.01 -1.91
CA ILE A 99 3.52 4.90 -2.71
C ILE A 99 4.56 4.13 -1.92
N GLN A 100 5.55 4.85 -1.36
CA GLN A 100 6.60 4.24 -0.54
C GLN A 100 6.04 3.56 0.70
N LEU A 101 5.04 4.17 1.35
CA LEU A 101 4.45 3.59 2.55
C LEU A 101 3.68 2.29 2.24
N ILE A 102 2.90 2.26 1.18
CA ILE A 102 2.17 1.06 0.74
C ILE A 102 3.14 -0.06 0.40
N GLU A 103 4.22 0.27 -0.29
CA GLU A 103 5.27 -0.69 -0.60
C GLU A 103 5.90 -1.30 0.64
N LEU A 104 6.29 -0.45 1.58
CA LEU A 104 6.87 -0.90 2.85
C LEU A 104 5.91 -1.85 3.58
N ILE A 105 4.63 -1.50 3.70
CA ILE A 105 3.62 -2.35 4.33
C ILE A 105 3.45 -3.66 3.55
N SER A 106 3.54 -3.61 2.23
CA SER A 106 3.35 -4.80 1.38
C SER A 106 4.52 -5.77 1.40
N SER A 107 5.71 -5.30 1.79
CA SER A 107 6.97 -6.08 1.78
C SER A 107 7.49 -6.46 3.17
N ASP A 108 6.90 -5.98 4.26
CA ASP A 108 7.35 -6.27 5.62
C ASP A 108 6.58 -7.47 6.20
N LEU A 109 7.32 -8.48 6.67
CA LEU A 109 6.75 -9.70 7.25
C LEU A 109 5.85 -9.43 8.45
N ARG A 110 6.12 -8.35 9.20
CA ARG A 110 5.30 -7.94 10.35
C ARG A 110 3.87 -7.53 9.94
N ALA A 111 3.63 -7.30 8.64
CA ALA A 111 2.32 -6.98 8.10
C ALA A 111 1.64 -8.16 7.38
N GLU A 112 2.19 -9.38 7.45
CA GLU A 112 1.66 -10.56 6.74
C GLU A 112 0.24 -10.98 7.16
N ALA A 113 -0.15 -10.68 8.39
CA ALA A 113 -1.49 -10.94 8.91
C ALA A 113 -2.57 -10.04 8.31
N TYR A 114 -2.16 -8.99 7.57
CA TYR A 114 -3.05 -7.96 7.04
C TYR A 114 -3.25 -8.09 5.54
N THR A 115 -4.41 -7.63 5.06
CA THR A 115 -4.64 -7.46 3.61
C THR A 115 -3.69 -6.41 3.04
N LEU A 116 -3.58 -6.35 1.70
CA LEU A 116 -3.04 -5.15 1.06
C LEU A 116 -3.84 -3.93 1.53
N PRO A 117 -3.16 -2.81 1.80
CA PRO A 117 -3.84 -1.65 2.35
C PRO A 117 -4.83 -1.05 1.35
N TRP A 118 -6.08 -0.85 1.78
CA TRP A 118 -6.93 0.13 1.14
C TRP A 118 -6.47 1.51 1.57
N GLN A 119 -6.24 2.37 0.60
CA GLN A 119 -5.85 3.74 0.88
C GLN A 119 -7.03 4.69 0.72
N LEU A 120 -7.37 5.40 1.77
CA LEU A 120 -8.27 6.54 1.72
C LEU A 120 -7.46 7.83 1.74
N ALA A 121 -7.53 8.60 0.64
CA ALA A 121 -6.91 9.91 0.57
C ALA A 121 -7.91 11.02 0.91
N VAL A 122 -7.54 11.85 1.88
CA VAL A 122 -8.33 13.01 2.32
C VAL A 122 -7.88 14.25 1.57
N VAL A 123 -8.76 14.79 0.73
CA VAL A 123 -8.53 15.96 -0.12
C VAL A 123 -9.14 17.19 0.52
N ASP A 124 -8.30 18.17 0.84
CA ASP A 124 -8.73 19.48 1.35
C ASP A 124 -9.21 20.36 0.21
N VAL A 125 -10.52 20.56 0.05
CA VAL A 125 -11.08 21.35 -1.04
C VAL A 125 -10.59 22.79 -1.06
N LYS A 126 -10.35 23.35 0.12
CA LYS A 126 -9.87 24.74 0.26
C LYS A 126 -8.47 24.93 -0.28
N ARG A 127 -7.57 23.96 0.00
CA ARG A 127 -6.13 24.08 -0.23
C ARG A 127 -5.61 23.18 -1.36
N TRP A 128 -6.44 22.34 -1.98
CA TRP A 128 -6.03 21.49 -3.09
C TRP A 128 -5.30 22.28 -4.18
N GLN A 129 -4.05 21.84 -4.48
CA GLN A 129 -3.15 22.47 -5.46
C GLN A 129 -2.88 23.98 -5.20
N ARG A 130 -2.94 24.39 -3.93
CA ARG A 130 -2.62 25.74 -3.45
C ARG A 130 -1.53 25.74 -2.38
N ARG A 131 -0.64 24.73 -2.42
CA ARG A 131 0.42 24.53 -1.42
C ARG A 131 1.81 24.79 -1.99
N HIS A 132 1.91 25.44 -3.14
CA HIS A 132 3.16 25.77 -3.82
C HIS A 132 4.06 24.55 -4.02
N LEU A 133 5.21 24.50 -3.34
CA LEU A 133 6.18 23.41 -3.44
C LEU A 133 5.64 22.02 -3.04
N HIS A 134 4.50 21.96 -2.35
CA HIS A 134 3.92 20.68 -1.88
C HIS A 134 2.77 20.17 -2.76
N ASN A 135 2.45 20.85 -3.86
CA ASN A 135 1.38 20.42 -4.75
C ASN A 135 1.66 19.06 -5.38
N GLU A 136 2.92 18.78 -5.70
CA GLU A 136 3.33 17.51 -6.26
C GLU A 136 3.17 16.36 -5.25
N LEU A 137 3.61 16.55 -4.00
CA LEU A 137 3.43 15.56 -2.95
C LEU A 137 1.94 15.27 -2.70
N GLU A 138 1.12 16.32 -2.64
CA GLU A 138 -0.34 16.18 -2.48
C GLU A 138 -0.95 15.36 -3.64
N ALA A 139 -0.51 15.62 -4.88
CA ALA A 139 -0.92 14.85 -6.04
C ALA A 139 -0.44 13.38 -6.00
N ARG A 140 0.80 13.15 -5.59
CA ARG A 140 1.35 11.79 -5.44
C ARG A 140 0.59 10.96 -4.40
N GLN A 141 0.11 11.58 -3.33
CA GLN A 141 -0.70 10.89 -2.32
C GLN A 141 -2.04 10.37 -2.86
N LEU A 142 -2.51 10.87 -4.03
CA LEU A 142 -3.72 10.37 -4.67
C LEU A 142 -3.49 9.20 -5.62
N LYS A 143 -2.28 9.04 -6.16
CA LYS A 143 -2.02 8.06 -7.24
C LYS A 143 -2.40 6.62 -6.85
N THR A 144 -2.22 6.28 -5.61
CA THR A 144 -2.47 4.94 -5.06
C THR A 144 -3.78 4.83 -4.27
N ALA A 145 -4.52 5.93 -4.16
CA ALA A 145 -5.75 5.95 -3.40
C ALA A 145 -6.81 5.04 -4.02
N THR A 146 -7.39 4.17 -3.21
CA THR A 146 -8.55 3.36 -3.57
C THR A 146 -9.85 4.13 -3.33
N HIS A 147 -9.83 5.02 -2.33
CA HIS A 147 -10.97 5.83 -1.92
C HIS A 147 -10.56 7.27 -1.66
N LEU A 148 -11.49 8.19 -1.88
CA LEU A 148 -11.30 9.63 -1.75
C LEU A 148 -12.37 10.22 -0.82
N TYR A 149 -11.95 11.16 0.00
CA TYR A 149 -12.86 11.96 0.81
C TYR A 149 -12.56 13.45 0.63
N LEU A 150 -13.58 14.24 0.40
CA LEU A 150 -13.48 15.69 0.26
C LEU A 150 -13.77 16.35 1.61
N SER A 151 -12.77 17.00 2.17
CA SER A 151 -12.85 17.72 3.45
C SER A 151 -12.98 19.24 3.27
N HIS A 152 -13.25 19.95 4.36
CA HIS A 152 -13.39 21.41 4.39
C HIS A 152 -14.40 21.97 3.35
N VAL A 153 -15.51 21.25 3.18
CA VAL A 153 -16.52 21.56 2.15
C VAL A 153 -17.51 22.64 2.56
N ASN A 154 -17.70 22.88 3.87
CA ASN A 154 -18.77 23.75 4.38
C ASN A 154 -18.57 25.22 3.98
N ASP A 155 -17.33 25.67 3.91
CA ASP A 155 -16.97 27.06 3.62
C ASP A 155 -16.62 27.28 2.15
N GLN A 156 -16.93 26.34 1.27
CA GLN A 156 -16.57 26.42 -0.15
C GLN A 156 -17.81 26.38 -1.05
N ASP A 157 -17.77 27.17 -2.10
CA ASP A 157 -18.83 27.18 -3.12
C ASP A 157 -18.86 25.87 -3.95
N ALA A 158 -19.96 25.64 -4.65
CA ALA A 158 -20.13 24.46 -5.48
C ALA A 158 -19.09 24.41 -6.61
N ALA A 159 -18.75 25.54 -7.22
CA ALA A 159 -17.80 25.61 -8.32
C ALA A 159 -16.41 25.14 -7.88
N ARG A 160 -15.95 25.53 -6.68
CA ARG A 160 -14.67 25.06 -6.12
C ARG A 160 -14.67 23.56 -5.85
N LYS A 161 -15.76 23.02 -5.31
CA LYS A 161 -15.92 21.58 -5.07
C LYS A 161 -15.83 20.80 -6.37
N ASP A 162 -16.58 21.22 -7.41
CA ASP A 162 -16.60 20.57 -8.72
C ASP A 162 -15.23 20.65 -9.41
N GLN A 163 -14.56 21.80 -9.32
CA GLN A 163 -13.20 21.99 -9.84
C GLN A 163 -12.22 21.00 -9.19
N VAL A 164 -12.25 20.88 -7.86
CA VAL A 164 -11.36 19.96 -7.14
C VAL A 164 -11.68 18.53 -7.47
N MET A 165 -12.95 18.13 -7.42
CA MET A 165 -13.36 16.77 -7.75
C MET A 165 -12.95 16.38 -9.18
N SER A 166 -13.16 17.28 -10.14
CA SER A 166 -12.73 17.05 -11.54
C SER A 166 -11.21 16.91 -11.65
N SER A 167 -10.44 17.79 -10.97
CA SER A 167 -8.98 17.72 -10.94
C SER A 167 -8.45 16.42 -10.34
N VAL A 168 -9.01 16.00 -9.22
CA VAL A 168 -8.65 14.76 -8.52
C VAL A 168 -9.02 13.52 -9.34
N SER A 169 -10.23 13.49 -9.94
CA SER A 169 -10.67 12.36 -10.76
C SER A 169 -9.86 12.21 -12.05
N LYS A 170 -9.28 13.29 -12.58
CA LYS A 170 -8.32 13.21 -13.70
C LYS A 170 -6.99 12.56 -13.27
N GLN A 171 -6.55 12.79 -12.04
CA GLN A 171 -5.30 12.22 -11.54
C GLN A 171 -5.46 10.77 -11.09
N ASN A 172 -6.62 10.43 -10.54
CA ASN A 172 -6.95 9.05 -10.17
C ASN A 172 -8.42 8.73 -10.50
N PRO A 173 -8.70 8.32 -11.74
CA PRO A 173 -10.05 8.00 -12.20
C PRO A 173 -10.62 6.72 -11.56
N ASN A 174 -9.77 5.90 -10.95
CA ASN A 174 -10.15 4.60 -10.37
C ASN A 174 -10.59 4.70 -8.91
N ALA A 175 -10.29 5.78 -8.22
CA ALA A 175 -10.66 5.95 -6.82
C ALA A 175 -12.14 6.33 -6.65
N SER A 176 -12.77 5.76 -5.63
CA SER A 176 -14.18 6.01 -5.32
C SER A 176 -14.35 7.09 -4.27
N TRP A 177 -15.22 8.08 -4.49
CA TRP A 177 -15.60 9.05 -3.47
C TRP A 177 -16.46 8.40 -2.39
N VAL A 178 -16.16 8.68 -1.14
CA VAL A 178 -16.85 8.09 0.01
C VAL A 178 -17.16 9.12 1.10
N SER A 179 -18.17 8.82 1.91
CA SER A 179 -18.41 9.43 3.21
C SER A 179 -17.95 8.45 4.32
N PRO A 180 -17.81 8.89 5.59
CA PRO A 180 -17.49 7.97 6.69
C PRO A 180 -18.45 6.78 6.77
N LYS A 181 -19.76 7.02 6.61
CA LYS A 181 -20.80 5.98 6.65
C LYS A 181 -20.67 5.00 5.45
N SER A 182 -20.57 5.51 4.24
CA SER A 182 -20.44 4.64 3.06
C SER A 182 -19.12 3.86 3.04
N PHE A 183 -18.05 4.46 3.55
CA PHE A 183 -16.77 3.78 3.69
C PHE A 183 -16.80 2.68 4.75
N ALA A 184 -17.47 2.90 5.88
CA ALA A 184 -17.66 1.87 6.90
C ALA A 184 -18.35 0.62 6.32
N SER A 185 -19.39 0.81 5.49
CA SER A 185 -20.08 -0.31 4.83
C SER A 185 -19.13 -1.10 3.91
N LYS A 186 -18.28 -0.40 3.14
CA LYS A 186 -17.27 -1.06 2.29
C LYS A 186 -16.21 -1.81 3.11
N VAL A 187 -15.73 -1.22 4.21
CA VAL A 187 -14.78 -1.87 5.13
C VAL A 187 -15.39 -3.11 5.77
N THR A 188 -16.67 -3.07 6.12
CA THR A 188 -17.38 -4.25 6.65
C THR A 188 -17.45 -5.39 5.63
N GLN A 189 -17.69 -5.08 4.36
CA GLN A 189 -17.65 -6.06 3.28
C GLN A 189 -16.23 -6.61 3.08
N LEU A 190 -15.22 -5.75 3.10
CA LEU A 190 -13.82 -6.17 3.04
C LEU A 190 -13.48 -7.11 4.20
N ALA A 191 -13.91 -6.81 5.42
CA ALA A 191 -13.67 -7.64 6.59
C ALA A 191 -14.28 -9.04 6.42
N ALA A 192 -15.51 -9.12 5.90
CA ALA A 192 -16.17 -10.39 5.63
C ALA A 192 -15.43 -11.24 4.57
N THR A 193 -14.92 -10.60 3.50
CA THR A 193 -14.17 -11.30 2.45
C THR A 193 -12.75 -11.65 2.88
N ALA A 194 -12.09 -10.81 3.67
CA ALA A 194 -10.73 -11.01 4.16
C ALA A 194 -10.59 -12.25 5.05
N LEU A 195 -11.66 -12.69 5.72
CA LEU A 195 -11.65 -13.92 6.51
C LEU A 195 -11.34 -15.17 5.68
N ASN A 196 -11.68 -15.15 4.40
CA ASN A 196 -11.45 -16.28 3.47
C ASN A 196 -10.08 -16.21 2.77
N ILE A 197 -9.31 -15.14 3.00
CA ILE A 197 -7.98 -14.99 2.43
C ILE A 197 -6.96 -15.59 3.40
N ALA A 198 -6.20 -16.58 2.95
CA ALA A 198 -5.09 -17.14 3.74
C ALA A 198 -4.04 -16.04 4.03
N PRO A 199 -3.39 -16.09 5.21
CA PRO A 199 -2.24 -15.19 5.46
C PRO A 199 -1.23 -15.30 4.33
N ARG A 200 -0.56 -14.22 4.00
CA ARG A 200 0.57 -14.23 3.07
C ARG A 200 1.72 -14.98 3.75
N VAL A 201 1.72 -16.28 3.59
CA VAL A 201 2.91 -17.05 3.92
C VAL A 201 3.87 -16.79 2.76
N LEU A 202 5.01 -16.15 3.03
CA LEU A 202 6.21 -16.35 2.23
C LEU A 202 6.55 -17.83 2.42
N ARG A 203 5.84 -18.70 1.70
CA ARG A 203 6.10 -20.13 1.72
C ARG A 203 7.47 -20.34 1.11
N SER A 204 8.37 -20.92 1.89
CA SER A 204 9.40 -21.79 1.33
C SER A 204 8.71 -22.65 0.26
N ILE A 205 9.09 -22.42 -1.00
CA ILE A 205 8.45 -23.02 -2.17
C ILE A 205 8.85 -24.49 -2.20
N GLU A 206 8.05 -25.34 -1.55
CA GLU A 206 7.95 -26.72 -1.95
C GLU A 206 6.96 -26.77 -3.13
N ASN A 207 7.50 -27.19 -4.27
CA ASN A 207 6.86 -27.45 -5.55
C ASN A 207 5.34 -27.69 -5.46
N ASN A 208 4.54 -26.70 -5.82
CA ASN A 208 3.17 -26.92 -6.23
C ASN A 208 2.78 -25.98 -7.36
N THR A 209 2.84 -26.51 -8.59
CA THR A 209 2.32 -25.94 -9.83
C THR A 209 0.79 -25.98 -9.85
N HIS A 210 0.13 -25.38 -8.89
CA HIS A 210 -1.31 -25.12 -8.97
C HIS A 210 -1.58 -23.61 -8.86
N LEU A 211 -1.60 -23.00 -10.04
CA LEU A 211 -2.16 -21.69 -10.27
C LEU A 211 -3.66 -21.74 -9.94
N HIS A 212 -4.03 -21.31 -8.76
CA HIS A 212 -5.43 -21.00 -8.49
C HIS A 212 -5.77 -19.68 -9.15
N HIS A 213 -6.39 -19.77 -10.34
CA HIS A 213 -7.18 -18.70 -10.91
C HIS A 213 -8.38 -18.47 -9.98
N HIS A 214 -8.34 -17.42 -9.19
CA HIS A 214 -9.56 -16.84 -8.65
C HIS A 214 -10.01 -15.73 -9.58
N ASP A 215 -10.89 -16.10 -10.52
CA ASP A 215 -11.77 -15.15 -11.19
C ASP A 215 -12.82 -14.70 -10.17
N ASP A 216 -12.52 -13.67 -9.40
CA ASP A 216 -13.53 -12.96 -8.63
C ASP A 216 -13.80 -11.61 -9.31
N HIS A 217 -14.79 -11.63 -10.17
CA HIS A 217 -15.45 -10.43 -10.68
C HIS A 217 -16.25 -9.78 -9.55
N ASN A 218 -15.60 -8.98 -8.72
CA ASN A 218 -16.29 -8.00 -7.88
C ASN A 218 -15.45 -6.73 -7.73
N ALA A 219 -16.07 -5.61 -8.01
CA ALA A 219 -15.54 -4.26 -8.25
C ALA A 219 -14.90 -3.57 -7.03
N SER A 220 -14.08 -4.23 -6.25
CA SER A 220 -13.49 -3.69 -5.02
C SER A 220 -11.95 -3.72 -4.92
N HIS A 221 -11.23 -4.21 -5.92
CA HIS A 221 -9.76 -4.28 -5.84
C HIS A 221 -9.10 -3.24 -6.73
N HIS A 222 -8.92 -2.03 -6.20
CA HIS A 222 -8.20 -0.96 -6.90
C HIS A 222 -6.67 -1.12 -6.86
N PHE A 223 -6.16 -2.04 -6.05
CA PHE A 223 -4.74 -2.33 -5.94
C PHE A 223 -4.53 -3.83 -5.93
N ALA A 224 -3.67 -4.30 -6.82
CA ALA A 224 -3.25 -5.69 -6.88
C ALA A 224 -1.75 -5.80 -6.61
N SER A 225 -1.34 -6.90 -6.00
CA SER A 225 0.04 -7.34 -6.00
C SER A 225 0.16 -8.66 -6.73
N MET A 226 1.33 -8.88 -7.29
CA MET A 226 1.70 -10.12 -7.96
C MET A 226 3.08 -10.52 -7.49
N GLU A 227 3.24 -11.79 -7.13
CA GLU A 227 4.51 -12.38 -6.74
C GLU A 227 4.91 -13.46 -7.74
N LEU A 228 6.18 -13.45 -8.14
CA LEU A 228 6.75 -14.48 -9.00
C LEU A 228 8.09 -14.94 -8.43
N PRO A 229 8.33 -16.25 -8.33
CA PRO A 229 9.65 -16.75 -7.98
C PRO A 229 10.64 -16.43 -9.10
N LEU A 230 11.80 -15.88 -8.75
CA LEU A 230 12.88 -15.62 -9.69
C LEU A 230 13.82 -16.82 -9.73
N PRO A 231 14.30 -17.23 -10.91
CA PRO A 231 15.37 -18.21 -10.99
C PRO A 231 16.68 -17.59 -10.49
N ASP A 232 17.46 -18.37 -9.75
CA ASP A 232 18.82 -18.00 -9.42
C ASP A 232 19.71 -18.05 -10.68
N GLY A 233 20.72 -17.18 -10.75
CA GLY A 233 21.62 -17.11 -11.90
C GLY A 233 21.06 -16.34 -13.08
N LEU A 234 20.05 -15.50 -12.86
CA LEU A 234 19.54 -14.60 -13.89
C LEU A 234 20.57 -13.52 -14.23
N GLU A 235 20.78 -13.25 -15.52
CA GLU A 235 21.67 -12.19 -15.97
C GLU A 235 21.10 -10.80 -15.62
N HIS A 236 21.96 -9.92 -15.12
CA HIS A 236 21.60 -8.56 -14.73
C HIS A 236 20.85 -7.81 -15.83
N ASP A 237 21.40 -7.82 -17.05
CA ASP A 237 20.84 -7.07 -18.18
C ASP A 237 19.45 -7.58 -18.59
N ARG A 238 19.22 -8.90 -18.51
CA ARG A 238 17.91 -9.48 -18.78
C ARG A 238 16.88 -9.06 -17.76
N LEU A 239 17.26 -9.05 -16.47
CA LEU A 239 16.41 -8.56 -15.42
C LEU A 239 16.08 -7.07 -15.61
N GLU A 240 17.09 -6.26 -15.94
CA GLU A 240 16.88 -4.83 -16.17
C GLU A 240 15.95 -4.57 -17.36
N VAL A 241 16.15 -5.28 -18.48
CA VAL A 241 15.26 -5.18 -19.66
C VAL A 241 13.82 -5.56 -19.29
N PHE A 242 13.63 -6.64 -18.53
CA PHE A 242 12.30 -7.03 -18.06
C PHE A 242 11.66 -5.94 -17.18
N LEU A 243 12.41 -5.41 -16.22
CA LEU A 243 11.89 -4.39 -15.30
C LEU A 243 11.54 -3.09 -16.04
N ARG A 244 12.34 -2.69 -17.02
CA ARG A 244 12.06 -1.50 -17.87
C ARG A 244 10.87 -1.70 -18.82
N ALA A 245 10.55 -2.94 -19.17
CA ALA A 245 9.44 -3.31 -20.05
C ALA A 245 8.13 -3.58 -19.27
N LEU A 246 8.09 -3.36 -17.95
CA LEU A 246 6.89 -3.54 -17.17
C LEU A 246 5.79 -2.60 -17.64
N PRO A 247 4.52 -3.06 -17.68
CA PRO A 247 3.37 -2.24 -18.03
C PRO A 247 3.24 -1.00 -17.14
N SER A 248 2.67 0.06 -17.68
CA SER A 248 2.47 1.35 -16.97
C SER A 248 1.61 1.23 -15.72
N GLU A 249 0.80 0.20 -15.63
CA GLU A 249 -0.02 -0.16 -14.47
C GLU A 249 0.83 -0.65 -13.29
N VAL A 250 2.06 -1.10 -13.54
CA VAL A 250 3.01 -1.42 -12.49
C VAL A 250 3.64 -0.13 -12.00
N ILE A 251 3.14 0.38 -10.90
CA ILE A 251 3.67 1.60 -10.30
C ILE A 251 4.94 1.34 -9.49
N ARG A 252 5.15 0.10 -9.05
CA ARG A 252 6.36 -0.33 -8.38
C ARG A 252 6.58 -1.82 -8.51
N ALA A 253 7.84 -2.20 -8.67
CA ALA A 253 8.25 -3.59 -8.48
C ALA A 253 9.52 -3.66 -7.64
N LYS A 254 9.64 -4.72 -6.85
CA LYS A 254 10.78 -4.98 -6.00
C LYS A 254 11.08 -6.46 -5.99
N GLY A 255 12.31 -6.78 -5.75
CA GLY A 255 12.68 -8.16 -5.57
C GLY A 255 14.10 -8.36 -5.07
N LEU A 256 14.34 -9.62 -4.84
CA LEU A 256 15.62 -10.14 -4.36
C LEU A 256 16.02 -11.27 -5.30
N VAL A 257 17.25 -11.30 -5.81
CA VAL A 257 17.70 -12.29 -6.78
C VAL A 257 19.19 -12.57 -6.63
N ARG A 258 19.58 -13.81 -6.86
CA ARG A 258 20.99 -14.17 -7.09
C ARG A 258 21.29 -14.05 -8.57
N LEU A 259 22.11 -13.07 -8.93
CA LEU A 259 22.49 -12.83 -10.33
C LEU A 259 23.60 -13.80 -10.79
N ALA A 260 23.70 -14.00 -12.09
CA ALA A 260 24.79 -14.74 -12.72
C ALA A 260 26.14 -14.10 -12.34
N GLY A 261 27.12 -14.95 -12.01
CA GLY A 261 28.44 -14.49 -11.55
C GLY A 261 28.50 -14.02 -10.09
N HIS A 262 27.35 -13.86 -9.40
CA HIS A 262 27.24 -13.43 -7.99
C HIS A 262 26.37 -14.37 -7.16
N GLN A 263 26.56 -15.68 -7.33
CA GLN A 263 25.69 -16.71 -6.73
C GLN A 263 25.69 -16.74 -5.19
N HIS A 264 26.70 -16.14 -4.55
CA HIS A 264 26.82 -16.06 -3.08
C HIS A 264 26.24 -14.77 -2.49
N GLU A 265 25.79 -13.84 -3.34
CA GLU A 265 25.25 -12.57 -2.90
C GLU A 265 23.87 -12.34 -3.52
N PHE A 266 22.98 -11.77 -2.72
CA PHE A 266 21.71 -11.31 -3.25
C PHE A 266 21.81 -9.86 -3.73
N THR A 267 21.12 -9.59 -4.84
CA THR A 267 20.87 -8.25 -5.33
C THR A 267 19.40 -7.91 -5.10
N VAL A 268 19.15 -6.82 -4.39
CA VAL A 268 17.82 -6.21 -4.31
C VAL A 268 17.67 -5.28 -5.50
N PHE A 269 16.56 -5.35 -6.19
CA PHE A 269 16.17 -4.37 -7.20
C PHE A 269 14.90 -3.67 -6.80
N ASP A 270 14.81 -2.42 -7.23
CA ASP A 270 13.70 -1.50 -6.99
C ASP A 270 13.35 -0.80 -8.30
N TYR A 271 12.16 -1.09 -8.85
CA TYR A 271 11.57 -0.37 -9.97
C TYR A 271 10.61 0.69 -9.42
N LEU A 272 10.89 1.93 -9.72
CA LEU A 272 10.19 3.10 -9.17
C LEU A 272 9.18 3.72 -10.18
N GLY A 273 8.76 2.95 -11.17
CA GLY A 273 7.95 3.42 -12.28
C GLY A 273 8.79 3.84 -13.49
N ALA A 274 8.13 4.07 -14.61
CA ALA A 274 8.78 4.38 -15.89
C ALA A 274 9.66 5.64 -15.84
N ASP A 275 9.26 6.62 -15.01
CA ASP A 275 9.95 7.93 -14.92
C ASP A 275 11.26 7.87 -14.10
N GLN A 276 11.35 6.96 -13.14
CA GLN A 276 12.49 6.90 -12.20
C GLN A 276 13.41 5.69 -12.45
N GLY A 277 12.96 4.71 -13.25
CA GLY A 277 13.76 3.57 -13.67
C GLY A 277 13.96 2.52 -12.57
N VAL A 278 15.07 1.78 -12.67
CA VAL A 278 15.42 0.66 -11.79
C VAL A 278 16.67 0.99 -10.99
N GLN A 279 16.65 0.64 -9.71
CA GLN A 279 17.83 0.72 -8.83
C GLN A 279 18.22 -0.68 -8.38
N PHE A 280 19.53 -0.96 -8.32
CA PHE A 280 20.08 -2.20 -7.83
C PHE A 280 21.00 -1.95 -6.64
N ARG A 281 20.98 -2.83 -5.65
CA ARG A 281 21.85 -2.76 -4.48
C ARG A 281 22.16 -4.16 -3.94
N THR A 282 23.33 -4.36 -3.35
CA THR A 282 23.69 -5.60 -2.68
C THR A 282 22.86 -5.77 -1.41
N TYR A 283 22.33 -6.97 -1.19
CA TYR A 283 21.60 -7.33 0.02
C TYR A 283 22.56 -7.91 1.07
N LYS A 284 22.49 -7.37 2.27
CA LYS A 284 23.29 -7.81 3.44
C LYS A 284 22.38 -8.52 4.45
N GLY A 285 21.77 -9.62 4.09
CA GLY A 285 20.84 -10.36 4.95
C GLY A 285 21.05 -11.87 4.91
N ASP A 286 20.08 -12.61 5.44
CA ASP A 286 20.11 -14.07 5.53
C ASP A 286 20.20 -14.71 4.13
N PRO A 287 21.17 -15.62 3.87
CA PRO A 287 21.32 -16.31 2.60
C PRO A 287 20.19 -17.31 2.30
N ASP A 288 19.35 -17.66 3.27
CA ASP A 288 18.27 -18.65 3.09
C ASP A 288 16.97 -18.06 2.49
N VAL A 289 17.00 -16.80 2.06
CA VAL A 289 15.85 -16.16 1.40
C VAL A 289 15.75 -16.60 -0.06
N ALA A 290 14.55 -16.95 -0.53
CA ALA A 290 14.32 -17.30 -1.94
C ALA A 290 14.31 -16.04 -2.83
N SER A 291 14.80 -16.20 -4.07
CA SER A 291 14.71 -15.15 -5.09
C SER A 291 13.25 -14.88 -5.47
N LEU A 292 12.84 -13.62 -5.43
CA LEU A 292 11.43 -13.22 -5.55
C LEU A 292 11.29 -11.89 -6.29
N PHE A 293 10.24 -11.79 -7.12
CA PHE A 293 9.76 -10.57 -7.76
C PHE A 293 8.37 -10.24 -7.21
N ILE A 294 8.17 -8.99 -6.82
CA ILE A 294 6.87 -8.46 -6.37
C ILE A 294 6.55 -7.23 -7.22
N ALA A 295 5.37 -7.23 -7.85
CA ALA A 295 4.83 -6.06 -8.54
C ALA A 295 3.58 -5.55 -7.83
N ILE A 296 3.42 -4.23 -7.79
CA ILE A 296 2.29 -3.55 -7.17
C ILE A 296 1.74 -2.51 -8.14
N GLY A 297 0.42 -2.47 -8.30
CA GLY A 297 -0.24 -1.48 -9.15
C GLY A 297 -1.75 -1.61 -9.18
N PRO A 298 -2.47 -0.56 -9.63
CA PRO A 298 -3.89 -0.65 -9.89
C PRO A 298 -4.12 -1.54 -11.13
N ARG A 299 -4.95 -2.58 -11.01
CA ARG A 299 -5.32 -3.48 -12.12
C ARG A 299 -4.12 -4.08 -12.86
N LEU A 300 -3.20 -4.72 -12.11
CA LEU A 300 -2.03 -5.36 -12.72
C LEU A 300 -2.42 -6.29 -13.87
N PRO A 301 -1.84 -6.15 -15.07
CA PRO A 301 -2.02 -7.07 -16.18
C PRO A 301 -1.19 -8.35 -15.96
N GLN A 302 -1.62 -9.18 -15.03
CA GLN A 302 -0.87 -10.34 -14.52
C GLN A 302 -0.41 -11.28 -15.64
N LYS A 303 -1.30 -11.56 -16.63
CA LYS A 303 -0.96 -12.44 -17.76
C LYS A 303 0.17 -11.87 -18.63
N GLU A 304 0.19 -10.57 -18.84
CA GLU A 304 1.22 -9.88 -19.63
C GLU A 304 2.57 -9.88 -18.88
N ILE A 305 2.54 -9.56 -17.58
CA ILE A 305 3.73 -9.62 -16.72
C ILE A 305 4.29 -11.04 -16.69
N GLN A 306 3.42 -12.05 -16.52
CA GLN A 306 3.81 -13.46 -16.50
C GLN A 306 4.41 -13.91 -17.83
N ALA A 307 3.81 -13.51 -18.95
CA ALA A 307 4.33 -13.84 -20.27
C ALA A 307 5.69 -13.20 -20.53
N SER A 308 5.87 -11.94 -20.14
CA SER A 308 7.16 -11.24 -20.23
C SER A 308 8.22 -11.87 -19.32
N PHE A 309 7.83 -12.24 -18.10
CA PHE A 309 8.68 -12.94 -17.15
C PHE A 309 9.14 -14.31 -17.68
N SER A 310 8.24 -15.11 -18.23
CA SER A 310 8.57 -16.43 -18.80
C SER A 310 9.62 -16.37 -19.90
N ARG A 311 9.71 -15.27 -20.64
CA ARG A 311 10.74 -15.06 -21.66
C ARG A 311 12.13 -14.93 -21.07
N ILE A 312 12.28 -14.27 -19.94
CA ILE A 312 13.59 -14.12 -19.28
C ILE A 312 13.99 -15.35 -18.48
N ALA A 313 13.01 -16.08 -17.92
CA ALA A 313 13.24 -17.26 -17.09
C ALA A 313 13.60 -18.52 -17.92
N ASN A 314 13.03 -18.67 -19.13
CA ASN A 314 13.14 -19.89 -19.95
C ASN A 314 14.20 -19.82 -21.06
N THR A 315 14.96 -18.75 -21.17
CA THR A 315 16.03 -18.70 -22.19
C THR A 315 17.27 -19.43 -21.66
N PRO A 316 17.73 -20.50 -22.32
CA PRO A 316 18.90 -21.26 -21.86
C PRO A 316 20.13 -20.34 -21.80
N LEU A 317 20.95 -20.56 -20.76
CA LEU A 317 22.27 -19.96 -20.62
C LEU A 317 23.05 -20.25 -21.90
N SER A 318 23.40 -19.25 -22.69
CA SER A 318 24.40 -19.39 -23.73
C SER A 318 25.76 -19.63 -23.03
N ILE A 319 26.16 -20.89 -22.95
CA ILE A 319 27.50 -21.28 -22.54
C ILE A 319 28.43 -20.83 -23.67
N THR A 320 29.11 -19.73 -23.48
CA THR A 320 30.30 -19.35 -24.23
C THR A 320 31.50 -19.45 -23.33
#